data_4961690720b398190c300e9f1125fe96
#
_entry.id   4961690720b398190c300e9f1125fe96
#
_cell.length_a   1.000
_cell.length_b   1.000
_cell.length_c   1.000
_cell.angle_alpha   90.00
_cell.angle_beta   90.00
_cell.angle_gamma   90.00
#
_symmetry.space_group_name_H-M   'P 1'
#
loop_
_entity.id
_entity.type
_entity.pdbx_description
1 polymer ?
#
loop_
_entity_poly.entity_id
_entity_poly.type
_entity_poly.pdbx_seq_one_letter_code
_entity_poly.pdbx_strand_id
1 'polypeptide(L)'
;MSNDGLIEGKALTFNVLGLRLHAKQWGDPEGIPTIALHGWLDNANTFDRLAPLIPELNLVAVDFAGHGLSTHRAEGVHYHPIYDIQEVLAVANELNWHQFNVIGHSMGASIASELAALFPDRVRASVQIDGFLATGGVSAEERIEQTRIAIEKILKPHHQARVFPDQQTMAKRVTEATDQTIEASSVLVARGHKQVEGGITWRSDPRIRYPTPLRHTRDQINLLLKDSTSPSLLIVAEQGDEWYQGEISLAQEHHPNLQ
;
A
#
# COMPACT_ATOMS: atom_id res chain seq x y z
N MET A 1 -11.28 21.99 -13.25
CA MET A 1 -11.04 22.59 -11.93
C MET A 1 -9.55 22.66 -11.75
N SER A 2 -9.03 23.84 -11.48
CA SER A 2 -7.59 24.15 -11.43
C SER A 2 -6.87 23.27 -10.39
N ASN A 3 -5.70 22.79 -10.77
CA ASN A 3 -4.73 22.14 -9.88
C ASN A 3 -4.30 23.20 -8.85
N ASP A 4 -4.97 23.25 -7.70
CA ASP A 4 -4.74 24.26 -6.65
C ASP A 4 -3.37 24.06 -6.01
N GLY A 5 -2.29 24.46 -6.71
CA GLY A 5 -0.97 24.66 -6.12
C GLY A 5 -0.25 23.41 -5.57
N LEU A 6 -0.74 22.21 -5.85
CA LEU A 6 -0.07 20.96 -5.44
C LEU A 6 1.25 20.80 -6.21
N ILE A 7 2.35 20.67 -5.48
CA ILE A 7 3.65 20.33 -6.06
C ILE A 7 3.56 18.91 -6.63
N GLU A 8 3.62 18.80 -7.96
CA GLU A 8 3.57 17.51 -8.63
C GLU A 8 4.87 16.73 -8.40
N GLY A 9 4.75 15.48 -7.97
CA GLY A 9 5.91 14.60 -7.79
C GLY A 9 6.53 14.21 -9.13
N LYS A 10 7.87 14.16 -9.16
CA LYS A 10 8.64 13.67 -10.32
C LYS A 10 8.33 12.19 -10.57
N ALA A 11 7.95 11.84 -11.80
CA ALA A 11 7.71 10.46 -12.19
C ALA A 11 9.02 9.66 -12.23
N LEU A 12 9.01 8.50 -11.60
CA LEU A 12 10.10 7.51 -11.64
C LEU A 12 9.59 6.16 -12.17
N THR A 13 10.52 5.36 -12.66
CA THR A 13 10.24 3.99 -13.12
C THR A 13 11.41 3.09 -12.75
N PHE A 14 11.10 1.93 -12.17
CA PHE A 14 12.06 0.92 -11.75
C PHE A 14 11.80 -0.39 -12.49
N ASN A 15 12.85 -1.03 -13.02
CA ASN A 15 12.75 -2.36 -13.62
C ASN A 15 13.36 -3.38 -12.65
N VAL A 16 12.54 -3.93 -11.79
CA VAL A 16 12.96 -4.81 -10.71
C VAL A 16 12.18 -6.12 -10.72
N LEU A 17 12.84 -7.22 -10.44
CA LEU A 17 12.25 -8.55 -10.29
C LEU A 17 11.32 -8.96 -11.49
N GLY A 18 11.64 -8.51 -12.69
CA GLY A 18 10.85 -8.78 -13.90
C GLY A 18 9.59 -7.92 -14.04
N LEU A 19 9.42 -6.93 -13.18
CA LEU A 19 8.30 -5.98 -13.20
C LEU A 19 8.82 -4.57 -13.53
N ARG A 20 7.97 -3.75 -14.12
CA ARG A 20 8.16 -2.32 -14.25
C ARG A 20 7.25 -1.62 -13.25
N LEU A 21 7.85 -1.11 -12.17
CA LEU A 21 7.16 -0.36 -11.14
C LEU A 21 7.26 1.14 -11.40
N HIS A 22 6.16 1.83 -11.25
CA HIS A 22 6.10 3.28 -11.34
C HIS A 22 6.04 3.91 -9.96
N ALA A 23 6.60 5.10 -9.83
CA ALA A 23 6.59 5.84 -8.58
C ALA A 23 6.50 7.35 -8.83
N LYS A 24 6.32 8.10 -7.77
CA LYS A 24 6.43 9.57 -7.73
C LYS A 24 7.44 9.94 -6.65
N GLN A 25 8.27 10.94 -6.91
CA GLN A 25 9.28 11.45 -5.98
C GLN A 25 9.02 12.91 -5.66
N TRP A 26 9.15 13.28 -4.38
CA TRP A 26 9.09 14.66 -3.88
C TRP A 26 10.25 14.92 -2.92
N GLY A 27 10.44 16.21 -2.64
CA GLY A 27 11.43 16.71 -1.69
C GLY A 27 12.84 16.77 -2.26
N ASP A 28 13.81 16.93 -1.36
CA ASP A 28 15.22 17.04 -1.72
C ASP A 28 15.79 15.66 -2.10
N PRO A 29 16.38 15.47 -3.30
CA PRO A 29 17.04 14.22 -3.67
C PRO A 29 18.16 13.79 -2.71
N GLU A 30 18.77 14.72 -1.99
CA GLU A 30 19.79 14.46 -0.94
C GLU A 30 19.16 14.40 0.46
N GLY A 31 17.84 14.52 0.55
CA GLY A 31 17.09 14.47 1.79
C GLY A 31 17.03 13.05 2.39
N ILE A 32 16.28 12.91 3.47
CA ILE A 32 16.17 11.63 4.19
C ILE A 32 15.46 10.59 3.32
N PRO A 33 16.13 9.48 2.94
CA PRO A 33 15.54 8.40 2.13
C PRO A 33 14.26 7.87 2.76
N THR A 34 13.14 7.95 2.02
CA THR A 34 11.83 7.54 2.54
C THR A 34 10.98 6.90 1.42
N ILE A 35 10.52 5.67 1.64
CA ILE A 35 9.57 4.99 0.74
C ILE A 35 8.16 5.13 1.30
N ALA A 36 7.21 5.49 0.43
CA ALA A 36 5.81 5.63 0.79
C ALA A 36 4.96 4.54 0.09
N LEU A 37 4.10 3.87 0.85
CA LEU A 37 3.34 2.68 0.48
C LEU A 37 1.83 2.95 0.62
N HIS A 38 1.10 2.88 -0.48
CA HIS A 38 -0.32 3.21 -0.54
C HIS A 38 -1.26 2.09 -0.07
N GLY A 39 -2.54 2.40 0.10
CA GLY A 39 -3.59 1.47 0.51
C GLY A 39 -4.04 0.51 -0.60
N TRP A 40 -4.88 -0.46 -0.22
CA TRP A 40 -5.49 -1.41 -1.15
C TRP A 40 -6.34 -0.68 -2.20
N LEU A 41 -6.11 -0.95 -3.49
CA LEU A 41 -6.73 -0.31 -4.66
C LEU A 41 -6.38 1.18 -4.86
N ASP A 42 -5.52 1.74 -4.02
CA ASP A 42 -4.97 3.09 -4.18
C ASP A 42 -3.79 3.11 -5.18
N ASN A 43 -3.00 4.13 -5.12
CA ASN A 43 -1.78 4.32 -5.93
C ASN A 43 -0.91 5.43 -5.32
N ALA A 44 0.23 5.75 -5.94
CA ALA A 44 1.17 6.76 -5.44
C ALA A 44 0.56 8.15 -5.20
N ASN A 45 -0.57 8.49 -5.85
CA ASN A 45 -1.26 9.76 -5.61
C ASN A 45 -1.85 9.89 -4.20
N THR A 46 -1.94 8.80 -3.40
CA THR A 46 -2.26 8.86 -1.96
C THR A 46 -1.43 9.91 -1.24
N PHE A 47 -0.17 10.10 -1.67
CA PHE A 47 0.78 10.98 -1.01
C PHE A 47 0.90 12.38 -1.65
N ASP A 48 0.12 12.71 -2.68
CA ASP A 48 0.19 14.00 -3.39
C ASP A 48 -0.03 15.21 -2.47
N ARG A 49 -0.81 15.05 -1.40
CA ARG A 49 -1.06 16.11 -0.42
C ARG A 49 -0.10 16.11 0.75
N LEU A 50 0.37 14.94 1.17
CA LEU A 50 1.28 14.79 2.31
C LEU A 50 2.72 15.13 1.93
N ALA A 51 3.21 14.60 0.82
CA ALA A 51 4.62 14.71 0.45
C ALA A 51 5.15 16.16 0.34
N PRO A 52 4.39 17.11 -0.22
CA PRO A 52 4.84 18.51 -0.25
C PRO A 52 4.97 19.20 1.13
N LEU A 53 4.37 18.62 2.18
CA LEU A 53 4.41 19.18 3.55
C LEU A 53 5.64 18.72 4.34
N ILE A 54 6.41 17.77 3.80
CA ILE A 54 7.61 17.20 4.42
C ILE A 54 8.79 17.22 3.44
N PRO A 55 9.18 18.42 2.95
CA PRO A 55 10.14 18.60 1.86
C PRO A 55 11.57 18.16 2.21
N GLU A 56 11.88 17.96 3.49
CA GLU A 56 13.16 17.45 3.98
C GLU A 56 13.36 15.95 3.69
N LEU A 57 12.29 15.23 3.33
CA LEU A 57 12.37 13.85 2.92
C LEU A 57 12.66 13.74 1.42
N ASN A 58 13.53 12.81 1.04
CA ASN A 58 13.56 12.27 -0.32
C ASN A 58 12.49 11.17 -0.38
N LEU A 59 11.23 11.56 -0.62
CA LEU A 59 10.09 10.67 -0.54
C LEU A 59 9.76 10.05 -1.90
N VAL A 60 9.80 8.74 -1.99
CA VAL A 60 9.42 7.96 -3.19
C VAL A 60 8.18 7.13 -2.89
N ALA A 61 7.03 7.51 -3.46
CA ALA A 61 5.79 6.76 -3.37
C ALA A 61 5.68 5.79 -4.55
N VAL A 62 5.67 4.49 -4.25
CA VAL A 62 5.65 3.41 -5.26
C VAL A 62 4.20 3.00 -5.53
N ASP A 63 3.83 2.84 -6.81
CA ASP A 63 2.65 2.04 -7.16
C ASP A 63 3.03 0.56 -7.01
N PHE A 64 2.38 -0.16 -6.11
CA PHE A 64 2.55 -1.62 -6.01
C PHE A 64 2.23 -2.33 -7.32
N ALA A 65 2.81 -3.50 -7.55
CA ALA A 65 2.43 -4.33 -8.70
C ALA A 65 0.90 -4.49 -8.77
N GLY A 66 0.36 -4.36 -9.99
CA GLY A 66 -1.08 -4.42 -10.23
C GLY A 66 -1.86 -3.16 -9.88
N HIS A 67 -1.25 -2.14 -9.32
CA HIS A 67 -1.87 -0.85 -8.97
C HIS A 67 -1.31 0.29 -9.83
N GLY A 68 -2.01 1.41 -9.86
CA GLY A 68 -1.59 2.65 -10.52
C GLY A 68 -1.10 2.43 -11.94
N LEU A 69 0.15 2.80 -12.21
CA LEU A 69 0.80 2.63 -13.50
C LEU A 69 1.72 1.39 -13.57
N SER A 70 1.89 0.67 -12.45
CA SER A 70 2.78 -0.49 -12.36
C SER A 70 2.26 -1.71 -13.12
N THR A 71 3.18 -2.56 -13.55
CA THR A 71 2.88 -3.81 -14.27
C THR A 71 2.04 -4.75 -13.40
N HIS A 72 1.10 -5.46 -14.04
CA HIS A 72 0.40 -6.56 -13.39
C HIS A 72 1.32 -7.79 -13.27
N ARG A 73 1.09 -8.61 -12.24
CA ARG A 73 1.78 -9.91 -12.12
C ARG A 73 1.36 -10.85 -13.24
N ALA A 74 2.21 -11.81 -13.59
CA ALA A 74 1.89 -12.83 -14.57
C ALA A 74 0.58 -13.56 -14.22
N GLU A 75 -0.08 -14.12 -15.22
CA GLU A 75 -1.29 -14.91 -15.03
C GLU A 75 -1.02 -16.08 -14.07
N GLY A 76 -1.97 -16.37 -13.18
CA GLY A 76 -1.84 -17.41 -12.17
C GLY A 76 -1.02 -17.02 -10.92
N VAL A 77 -0.38 -15.84 -10.89
CA VAL A 77 0.34 -15.37 -9.70
C VAL A 77 -0.59 -14.54 -8.81
N HIS A 78 -0.65 -14.89 -7.54
CA HIS A 78 -1.39 -14.14 -6.53
C HIS A 78 -0.70 -12.83 -6.16
N TYR A 79 -1.48 -11.86 -5.64
CA TYR A 79 -0.96 -10.69 -4.93
C TYR A 79 -0.81 -11.03 -3.45
N HIS A 80 0.38 -10.81 -2.91
CA HIS A 80 0.72 -11.15 -1.54
C HIS A 80 1.77 -10.19 -0.98
N PRO A 81 1.65 -9.72 0.28
CA PRO A 81 2.57 -8.76 0.89
C PRO A 81 4.06 -9.13 0.79
N ILE A 82 4.40 -10.42 0.83
CA ILE A 82 5.80 -10.85 0.68
C ILE A 82 6.44 -10.39 -0.64
N TYR A 83 5.68 -10.38 -1.73
CA TYR A 83 6.17 -9.88 -3.01
C TYR A 83 6.30 -8.36 -3.00
N ASP A 84 5.37 -7.66 -2.34
CA ASP A 84 5.41 -6.20 -2.21
C ASP A 84 6.63 -5.77 -1.39
N ILE A 85 6.97 -6.50 -0.30
CA ILE A 85 8.19 -6.30 0.49
C ILE A 85 9.45 -6.51 -0.37
N GLN A 86 9.49 -7.58 -1.16
CA GLN A 86 10.63 -7.85 -2.06
C GLN A 86 10.82 -6.71 -3.08
N GLU A 87 9.73 -6.21 -3.63
CA GLU A 87 9.72 -5.11 -4.61
C GLU A 87 10.18 -3.79 -3.98
N VAL A 88 9.71 -3.48 -2.78
CA VAL A 88 10.15 -2.30 -2.02
C VAL A 88 11.66 -2.34 -1.75
N LEU A 89 12.19 -3.48 -1.31
CA LEU A 89 13.63 -3.65 -1.09
C LEU A 89 14.41 -3.55 -2.40
N ALA A 90 13.89 -4.07 -3.50
CA ALA A 90 14.52 -3.96 -4.82
C ALA A 90 14.54 -2.51 -5.31
N VAL A 91 13.46 -1.75 -5.12
CA VAL A 91 13.42 -0.30 -5.39
C VAL A 91 14.43 0.46 -4.53
N ALA A 92 14.51 0.17 -3.23
CA ALA A 92 15.52 0.79 -2.36
C ALA A 92 16.95 0.50 -2.83
N ASN A 93 17.22 -0.71 -3.32
CA ASN A 93 18.53 -1.08 -3.87
C ASN A 93 18.85 -0.32 -5.17
N GLU A 94 17.89 -0.15 -6.09
CA GLU A 94 18.05 0.66 -7.31
C GLU A 94 18.33 2.14 -6.99
N LEU A 95 17.76 2.63 -5.89
CA LEU A 95 18.02 3.98 -5.38
C LEU A 95 19.35 4.09 -4.60
N ASN A 96 20.08 2.99 -4.40
CA ASN A 96 21.25 2.88 -3.53
C ASN A 96 20.96 3.26 -2.06
N TRP A 97 19.76 3.03 -1.58
CA TRP A 97 19.35 3.28 -0.20
C TRP A 97 19.58 2.04 0.66
N HIS A 98 20.70 1.98 1.35
CA HIS A 98 21.00 0.90 2.28
C HIS A 98 20.09 0.92 3.51
N GLN A 99 19.76 2.11 3.99
CA GLN A 99 18.78 2.36 5.04
C GLN A 99 17.81 3.45 4.60
N PHE A 100 16.53 3.31 4.94
CA PHE A 100 15.48 4.25 4.59
C PHE A 100 14.38 4.26 5.65
N ASN A 101 13.57 5.32 5.67
CA ASN A 101 12.30 5.34 6.40
C ASN A 101 11.19 4.76 5.52
N VAL A 102 10.14 4.26 6.15
CA VAL A 102 8.94 3.81 5.44
C VAL A 102 7.70 4.49 6.01
N ILE A 103 6.83 4.99 5.12
CA ILE A 103 5.51 5.53 5.47
C ILE A 103 4.48 4.68 4.76
N GLY A 104 3.50 4.11 5.47
CA GLY A 104 2.44 3.31 4.87
C GLY A 104 1.05 3.82 5.24
N HIS A 105 0.10 3.70 4.32
CA HIS A 105 -1.32 3.94 4.55
C HIS A 105 -2.10 2.65 4.41
N SER A 106 -2.99 2.33 5.36
CA SER A 106 -3.88 1.16 5.33
C SER A 106 -3.12 -0.14 5.04
N MET A 107 -3.35 -0.84 3.93
CA MET A 107 -2.58 -2.01 3.49
C MET A 107 -1.07 -1.72 3.45
N GLY A 108 -0.67 -0.55 2.93
CA GLY A 108 0.72 -0.12 2.91
C GLY A 108 1.32 0.04 4.31
N ALA A 109 0.51 0.42 5.31
CA ALA A 109 0.93 0.49 6.70
C ALA A 109 1.22 -0.90 7.30
N SER A 110 0.39 -1.89 6.98
CA SER A 110 0.65 -3.29 7.36
C SER A 110 1.94 -3.82 6.72
N ILE A 111 2.16 -3.52 5.44
CA ILE A 111 3.39 -3.89 4.72
C ILE A 111 4.61 -3.16 5.31
N ALA A 112 4.49 -1.87 5.64
CA ALA A 112 5.57 -1.10 6.27
C ALA A 112 5.96 -1.67 7.64
N SER A 113 4.97 -2.05 8.45
CA SER A 113 5.18 -2.70 9.75
C SER A 113 5.87 -4.06 9.62
N GLU A 114 5.41 -4.90 8.67
CA GLU A 114 6.02 -6.20 8.39
C GLU A 114 7.46 -6.06 7.84
N LEU A 115 7.69 -5.10 6.95
CA LEU A 115 9.01 -4.78 6.41
C LEU A 115 9.98 -4.35 7.53
N ALA A 116 9.53 -3.49 8.45
CA ALA A 116 10.34 -3.02 9.57
C ALA A 116 10.70 -4.16 10.53
N ALA A 117 9.78 -5.10 10.76
CA ALA A 117 10.01 -6.26 11.60
C ALA A 117 10.99 -7.26 10.96
N LEU A 118 10.84 -7.53 9.66
CA LEU A 118 11.67 -8.51 8.94
C LEU A 118 13.06 -7.97 8.60
N PHE A 119 13.22 -6.66 8.41
CA PHE A 119 14.46 -6.03 7.96
C PHE A 119 14.82 -4.79 8.81
N PRO A 120 15.00 -4.94 10.13
CA PRO A 120 15.28 -3.81 11.02
C PRO A 120 16.60 -3.07 10.68
N ASP A 121 17.57 -3.75 10.08
CA ASP A 121 18.80 -3.13 9.61
C ASP A 121 18.60 -2.23 8.36
N ARG A 122 17.50 -2.40 7.65
CA ARG A 122 17.14 -1.62 6.44
C ARG A 122 16.20 -0.47 6.77
N VAL A 123 15.29 -0.64 7.72
CA VAL A 123 14.27 0.35 8.08
C VAL A 123 14.71 1.14 9.31
N ARG A 124 15.00 2.44 9.12
CA ARG A 124 15.44 3.34 10.21
C ARG A 124 14.30 3.74 11.13
N ALA A 125 13.14 4.02 10.55
CA ALA A 125 11.90 4.33 11.24
C ALA A 125 10.71 4.02 10.34
N SER A 126 9.55 3.76 10.93
CA SER A 126 8.33 3.50 10.18
C SER A 126 7.16 4.34 10.69
N VAL A 127 6.32 4.82 9.77
CA VAL A 127 5.06 5.51 10.08
C VAL A 127 3.92 4.73 9.46
N GLN A 128 2.97 4.33 10.29
CA GLN A 128 1.75 3.63 9.89
C GLN A 128 0.57 4.58 10.02
N ILE A 129 -0.13 4.82 8.91
CA ILE A 129 -1.30 5.69 8.86
C ILE A 129 -2.53 4.82 8.62
N ASP A 130 -3.43 4.81 9.57
CA ASP A 130 -4.72 4.11 9.52
C ASP A 130 -4.61 2.64 9.05
N GLY A 131 -3.64 1.94 9.63
CA GLY A 131 -3.37 0.52 9.37
C GLY A 131 -2.16 0.04 10.16
N PHE A 132 -2.12 -1.25 10.46
CA PHE A 132 -1.01 -1.87 11.18
C PHE A 132 -0.97 -3.38 10.95
N LEU A 133 0.19 -4.00 11.11
CA LEU A 133 0.36 -5.45 10.92
C LEU A 133 -0.57 -6.27 11.83
N ALA A 134 -0.77 -5.84 13.08
CA ALA A 134 -1.59 -6.55 14.06
C ALA A 134 -3.04 -6.79 13.58
N THR A 135 -3.59 -5.89 12.75
CA THR A 135 -4.96 -6.03 12.23
C THR A 135 -5.12 -7.16 11.20
N GLY A 136 -4.03 -7.70 10.71
CA GLY A 136 -4.01 -8.76 9.68
C GLY A 136 -4.11 -10.19 10.19
N GLY A 137 -4.02 -10.42 11.51
CA GLY A 137 -3.97 -11.77 12.10
C GLY A 137 -5.24 -12.58 11.92
N VAL A 138 -5.10 -13.84 11.50
CA VAL A 138 -6.20 -14.79 11.32
C VAL A 138 -5.97 -16.06 12.14
N SER A 139 -7.03 -16.83 12.42
CA SER A 139 -6.89 -18.16 12.99
C SER A 139 -6.27 -19.12 11.97
N ALA A 140 -5.78 -20.27 12.43
CA ALA A 140 -5.26 -21.31 11.56
C ALA A 140 -6.34 -21.86 10.62
N GLU A 141 -7.56 -22.01 11.10
CA GLU A 141 -8.72 -22.47 10.34
C GLU A 141 -9.09 -21.48 9.24
N GLU A 142 -9.20 -20.20 9.57
CA GLU A 142 -9.47 -19.12 8.61
C GLU A 142 -8.38 -19.05 7.53
N ARG A 143 -7.12 -19.22 7.90
CA ARG A 143 -6.00 -19.24 6.95
C ARG A 143 -6.14 -20.36 5.93
N ILE A 144 -6.47 -21.57 6.37
CA ILE A 144 -6.69 -22.72 5.49
C ILE A 144 -7.85 -22.46 4.53
N GLU A 145 -8.97 -21.93 5.03
CA GLU A 145 -10.13 -21.61 4.22
C GLU A 145 -9.84 -20.50 3.20
N GLN A 146 -9.19 -19.42 3.61
CA GLN A 146 -8.80 -18.34 2.70
C GLN A 146 -7.83 -18.81 1.61
N THR A 147 -6.88 -19.71 1.96
CA THR A 147 -5.98 -20.31 0.98
C THR A 147 -6.75 -21.10 -0.07
N ARG A 148 -7.75 -21.92 0.34
CA ARG A 148 -8.61 -22.67 -0.58
C ARG A 148 -9.37 -21.75 -1.53
N ILE A 149 -10.02 -20.70 -0.98
CA ILE A 149 -10.76 -19.70 -1.77
C ILE A 149 -9.85 -18.98 -2.74
N ALA A 150 -8.64 -18.60 -2.32
CA ALA A 150 -7.66 -17.92 -3.18
C ALA A 150 -7.29 -18.80 -4.39
N ILE A 151 -6.98 -20.09 -4.15
CA ILE A 151 -6.66 -21.05 -5.23
C ILE A 151 -7.85 -21.23 -6.18
N GLU A 152 -9.04 -21.40 -5.66
CA GLU A 152 -10.24 -21.56 -6.50
C GLU A 152 -10.52 -20.31 -7.34
N LYS A 153 -10.31 -19.11 -6.79
CA LYS A 153 -10.55 -17.86 -7.53
C LYS A 153 -9.53 -17.61 -8.64
N ILE A 154 -8.26 -17.94 -8.44
CA ILE A 154 -7.22 -17.73 -9.46
C ILE A 154 -7.43 -18.66 -10.68
N LEU A 155 -8.09 -19.80 -10.48
CA LEU A 155 -8.40 -20.78 -11.54
C LEU A 155 -9.67 -20.42 -12.34
N LYS A 156 -10.44 -19.43 -11.90
CA LYS A 156 -11.68 -19.00 -12.58
C LYS A 156 -11.39 -17.83 -13.54
N PRO A 157 -12.15 -17.71 -14.65
CA PRO A 157 -12.07 -16.54 -15.52
C PRO A 157 -12.31 -15.24 -14.73
N HIS A 158 -11.53 -14.23 -15.03
CA HIS A 158 -11.68 -12.93 -14.39
C HIS A 158 -12.93 -12.21 -14.91
N HIS A 159 -13.65 -11.53 -14.02
CA HIS A 159 -14.76 -10.67 -14.42
C HIS A 159 -14.24 -9.46 -15.20
N GLN A 160 -14.97 -9.06 -16.22
CA GLN A 160 -14.68 -7.81 -16.93
C GLN A 160 -14.80 -6.62 -15.94
N ALA A 161 -13.81 -5.73 -15.99
CA ALA A 161 -13.84 -4.52 -15.20
C ALA A 161 -15.00 -3.61 -15.69
N ARG A 162 -15.65 -2.94 -14.74
CA ARG A 162 -16.71 -1.98 -15.03
C ARG A 162 -16.17 -0.80 -15.83
N VAL A 163 -16.90 -0.39 -16.89
CA VAL A 163 -16.61 0.81 -17.66
C VAL A 163 -17.43 1.97 -17.08
N PHE A 164 -16.81 3.14 -16.98
CA PHE A 164 -17.40 4.39 -16.52
C PHE A 164 -17.33 5.42 -17.65
N PRO A 165 -18.31 6.33 -17.77
CA PRO A 165 -18.28 7.35 -18.81
C PRO A 165 -17.11 8.33 -18.66
N ASP A 166 -16.75 8.68 -17.42
CA ASP A 166 -15.73 9.67 -17.08
C ASP A 166 -15.15 9.48 -15.66
N GLN A 167 -14.09 10.25 -15.34
CA GLN A 167 -13.42 10.23 -14.05
C GLN A 167 -14.31 10.69 -12.89
N GLN A 168 -15.21 11.65 -13.14
CA GLN A 168 -16.09 12.18 -12.09
C GLN A 168 -17.08 11.10 -11.62
N THR A 169 -17.69 10.38 -12.56
CA THR A 169 -18.58 9.26 -12.28
C THR A 169 -17.83 8.14 -11.54
N MET A 170 -16.59 7.87 -11.96
CA MET A 170 -15.75 6.88 -11.33
C MET A 170 -15.37 7.27 -9.90
N ALA A 171 -14.97 8.54 -9.66
CA ALA A 171 -14.64 9.06 -8.33
C ALA A 171 -15.88 9.05 -7.39
N LYS A 172 -17.04 9.44 -7.90
CA LYS A 172 -18.30 9.34 -7.14
C LYS A 172 -18.59 7.92 -6.69
N ARG A 173 -18.30 6.92 -7.54
CA ARG A 173 -18.47 5.51 -7.16
C ARG A 173 -17.50 5.06 -6.06
N VAL A 174 -16.29 5.61 -6.01
CA VAL A 174 -15.34 5.37 -4.89
C VAL A 174 -15.92 5.95 -3.61
N THR A 175 -16.31 7.23 -3.63
CA THR A 175 -16.92 7.92 -2.49
C THR A 175 -18.15 7.17 -1.93
N GLU A 176 -18.99 6.60 -2.81
CA GLU A 176 -20.15 5.80 -2.39
C GLU A 176 -19.79 4.44 -1.76
N ALA A 177 -18.59 3.93 -2.03
CA ALA A 177 -18.14 2.62 -1.57
C ALA A 177 -17.17 2.70 -0.38
N THR A 178 -16.72 3.90 -0.04
CA THR A 178 -15.74 4.16 1.02
C THR A 178 -16.15 5.45 1.75
N ASP A 179 -15.56 5.73 2.89
CA ASP A 179 -15.80 6.99 3.63
C ASP A 179 -14.92 8.15 3.14
N GLN A 180 -14.33 8.01 1.95
CA GLN A 180 -13.49 9.06 1.37
C GLN A 180 -14.30 10.22 0.80
N THR A 181 -13.71 11.43 0.85
CA THR A 181 -14.30 12.59 0.16
C THR A 181 -14.16 12.46 -1.36
N ILE A 182 -14.97 13.22 -2.10
CA ILE A 182 -14.92 13.24 -3.58
C ILE A 182 -13.56 13.77 -4.08
N GLU A 183 -12.95 14.70 -3.33
CA GLU A 183 -11.63 15.26 -3.64
C GLU A 183 -10.54 14.19 -3.53
N ALA A 184 -10.53 13.41 -2.43
CA ALA A 184 -9.60 12.29 -2.24
C ALA A 184 -9.79 11.23 -3.32
N SER A 185 -11.03 10.81 -3.56
CA SER A 185 -11.38 9.84 -4.60
C SER A 185 -10.94 10.31 -6.00
N SER A 186 -11.07 11.61 -6.31
CA SER A 186 -10.65 12.18 -7.60
C SER A 186 -9.14 12.13 -7.81
N VAL A 187 -8.36 12.36 -6.76
CA VAL A 187 -6.88 12.26 -6.79
C VAL A 187 -6.45 10.83 -7.12
N LEU A 188 -7.07 9.83 -6.49
CA LEU A 188 -6.78 8.41 -6.74
C LEU A 188 -7.20 7.98 -8.15
N VAL A 189 -8.39 8.37 -8.59
CA VAL A 189 -8.91 8.05 -9.93
C VAL A 189 -8.04 8.64 -11.02
N ALA A 190 -7.48 9.85 -10.84
CA ALA A 190 -6.63 10.49 -11.83
C ALA A 190 -5.45 9.59 -12.28
N ARG A 191 -4.86 8.80 -11.39
CA ARG A 191 -3.78 7.84 -11.69
C ARG A 191 -4.29 6.39 -11.87
N GLY A 192 -5.44 6.06 -11.28
CA GLY A 192 -6.00 4.71 -11.20
C GLY A 192 -6.85 4.28 -12.40
N HIS A 193 -7.13 5.15 -13.38
CA HIS A 193 -7.95 4.82 -14.54
C HIS A 193 -7.14 4.62 -15.83
N LYS A 194 -7.72 3.94 -16.81
CA LYS A 194 -7.25 3.85 -18.19
C LYS A 194 -8.42 3.99 -19.18
N GLN A 195 -8.12 4.53 -20.36
CA GLN A 195 -9.08 4.63 -21.47
C GLN A 195 -9.39 3.24 -22.04
N VAL A 196 -10.65 3.00 -22.34
CA VAL A 196 -11.16 1.81 -23.02
C VAL A 196 -12.27 2.22 -23.99
N GLU A 197 -12.71 1.31 -24.83
CA GLU A 197 -13.90 1.55 -25.66
C GLU A 197 -15.13 1.84 -24.78
N GLY A 198 -15.81 2.91 -25.05
CA GLY A 198 -17.01 3.35 -24.30
C GLY A 198 -16.72 4.13 -23.01
N GLY A 199 -15.45 4.48 -22.70
CA GLY A 199 -15.12 5.30 -21.54
C GLY A 199 -13.81 4.94 -20.86
N ILE A 200 -13.85 4.87 -19.54
CA ILE A 200 -12.67 4.55 -18.71
C ILE A 200 -12.94 3.34 -17.79
N THR A 201 -11.87 2.66 -17.40
CA THR A 201 -11.95 1.56 -16.43
C THR A 201 -10.76 1.62 -15.45
N TRP A 202 -10.80 0.80 -14.41
CA TRP A 202 -9.70 0.69 -13.47
C TRP A 202 -8.43 0.13 -14.14
N ARG A 203 -7.28 0.70 -13.77
CA ARG A 203 -5.96 0.12 -14.11
C ARG A 203 -5.63 -1.06 -13.23
N SER A 204 -6.13 -1.04 -11.98
CA SER A 204 -5.82 -2.09 -11.02
C SER A 204 -6.21 -3.47 -11.54
N ASP A 205 -5.36 -4.45 -11.28
CA ASP A 205 -5.63 -5.85 -11.62
C ASP A 205 -6.82 -6.38 -10.83
N PRO A 206 -7.85 -6.94 -11.45
CA PRO A 206 -9.00 -7.51 -10.73
C PRO A 206 -8.62 -8.58 -9.69
N ARG A 207 -7.50 -9.28 -9.88
CA ARG A 207 -7.01 -10.32 -8.98
C ARG A 207 -6.55 -9.81 -7.61
N ILE A 208 -6.27 -8.50 -7.47
CA ILE A 208 -5.98 -7.86 -6.17
C ILE A 208 -7.14 -8.04 -5.19
N ARG A 209 -8.36 -8.21 -5.69
CA ARG A 209 -9.57 -8.45 -4.87
C ARG A 209 -9.73 -9.90 -4.42
N TYR A 210 -8.84 -10.79 -4.80
CA TYR A 210 -8.87 -12.16 -4.32
C TYR A 210 -8.29 -12.22 -2.90
N PRO A 211 -8.75 -13.15 -2.07
CA PRO A 211 -8.13 -13.36 -0.78
C PRO A 211 -6.62 -13.59 -0.94
N THR A 212 -5.85 -12.99 -0.05
CA THR A 212 -4.41 -13.26 0.06
C THR A 212 -4.22 -14.69 0.57
N PRO A 213 -3.51 -15.55 -0.16
CA PRO A 213 -3.23 -16.89 0.28
C PRO A 213 -2.32 -16.94 1.46
N LEU A 214 -2.09 -17.41 2.39
CA LEU A 214 -1.03 -17.45 3.40
C LEU A 214 -0.97 -16.20 4.29
N ARG A 215 -2.11 -15.66 4.72
CA ARG A 215 -2.12 -14.62 5.75
C ARG A 215 -1.44 -15.11 7.03
N HIS A 216 -0.78 -14.19 7.74
CA HIS A 216 -0.18 -14.51 9.03
C HIS A 216 -1.24 -14.95 10.06
N THR A 217 -0.89 -15.94 10.87
CA THR A 217 -1.64 -16.24 12.08
C THR A 217 -1.34 -15.21 13.17
N ARG A 218 -2.19 -15.13 14.19
CA ARG A 218 -1.98 -14.23 15.33
C ARG A 218 -0.60 -14.43 15.99
N ASP A 219 -0.19 -15.68 16.18
CA ASP A 219 1.12 -15.99 16.79
C ASP A 219 2.29 -15.51 15.95
N GLN A 220 2.20 -15.62 14.61
CA GLN A 220 3.22 -15.09 13.71
C GLN A 220 3.32 -13.57 13.79
N ILE A 221 2.17 -12.87 13.86
CA ILE A 221 2.14 -11.41 14.02
C ILE A 221 2.78 -10.99 15.34
N ASN A 222 2.43 -11.65 16.45
CA ASN A 222 2.99 -11.33 17.76
C ASN A 222 4.52 -11.49 17.78
N LEU A 223 5.05 -12.50 17.10
CA LEU A 223 6.51 -12.68 16.95
C LEU A 223 7.14 -11.55 16.12
N LEU A 224 6.54 -11.20 14.98
CA LEU A 224 7.02 -10.11 14.13
C LEU A 224 7.03 -8.78 14.87
N LEU A 225 5.99 -8.46 15.62
CA LEU A 225 5.92 -7.24 16.41
C LEU A 225 6.99 -7.17 17.48
N LYS A 226 7.25 -8.30 18.16
CA LYS A 226 8.28 -8.40 19.19
C LYS A 226 9.71 -8.22 18.63
N ASP A 227 9.93 -8.68 17.42
CA ASP A 227 11.23 -8.57 16.74
C ASP A 227 11.44 -7.21 16.06
N SER A 228 10.38 -6.38 15.97
CA SER A 228 10.47 -5.03 15.40
C SER A 228 11.22 -4.10 16.36
N THR A 229 12.42 -3.69 15.98
CA THR A 229 13.28 -2.81 16.79
C THR A 229 13.32 -1.37 16.29
N SER A 230 12.86 -1.12 15.07
CA SER A 230 12.83 0.23 14.49
C SER A 230 11.79 1.11 15.20
N PRO A 231 12.11 2.39 15.47
CA PRO A 231 11.11 3.35 15.95
C PRO A 231 9.89 3.37 15.02
N SER A 232 8.70 3.28 15.60
CA SER A 232 7.44 3.18 14.86
C SER A 232 6.42 4.15 15.41
N LEU A 233 5.71 4.85 14.51
CA LEU A 233 4.61 5.76 14.83
C LEU A 233 3.33 5.25 14.17
N LEU A 234 2.30 4.99 14.97
CA LEU A 234 0.96 4.65 14.49
C LEU A 234 0.04 5.86 14.60
N ILE A 235 -0.51 6.28 13.48
CA ILE A 235 -1.51 7.35 13.39
C ILE A 235 -2.85 6.71 13.05
N VAL A 236 -3.84 6.87 13.90
CA VAL A 236 -5.18 6.29 13.76
C VAL A 236 -6.21 7.40 13.55
N ALA A 237 -7.12 7.22 12.61
CA ALA A 237 -8.24 8.13 12.41
C ALA A 237 -9.24 8.01 13.57
N GLU A 238 -9.71 9.15 14.12
CA GLU A 238 -10.65 9.21 15.23
C GLU A 238 -11.93 8.38 14.99
N GLN A 239 -12.38 8.30 13.75
CA GLN A 239 -13.59 7.58 13.34
C GLN A 239 -13.38 6.06 13.15
N GLY A 240 -12.13 5.58 13.14
CA GLY A 240 -11.77 4.17 13.02
C GLY A 240 -11.63 3.41 14.35
N ASP A 241 -11.92 4.06 15.44
CA ASP A 241 -11.43 3.76 16.78
C ASP A 241 -11.88 2.41 17.36
N GLU A 242 -13.14 2.02 17.23
CA GLU A 242 -13.64 0.80 17.87
C GLU A 242 -12.98 -0.48 17.34
N TRP A 243 -12.66 -0.51 16.04
CA TRP A 243 -12.05 -1.68 15.42
C TRP A 243 -10.57 -1.81 15.75
N TYR A 244 -9.87 -0.67 15.94
CA TYR A 244 -8.44 -0.65 16.22
C TYR A 244 -8.08 -0.83 17.70
N GLN A 245 -8.97 -0.52 18.65
CA GLN A 245 -8.60 -0.43 20.08
C GLN A 245 -7.97 -1.70 20.66
N GLY A 246 -8.54 -2.86 20.37
CA GLY A 246 -7.97 -4.15 20.81
C GLY A 246 -6.62 -4.44 20.16
N GLU A 247 -6.48 -4.10 18.89
CA GLU A 247 -5.26 -4.33 18.10
C GLU A 247 -4.15 -3.34 18.47
N ILE A 248 -4.49 -2.09 18.80
CA ILE A 248 -3.54 -1.09 19.31
C ILE A 248 -2.94 -1.55 20.63
N SER A 249 -3.79 -1.99 21.58
CA SER A 249 -3.32 -2.49 22.87
C SER A 249 -2.38 -3.68 22.70
N LEU A 250 -2.71 -4.61 21.82
CA LEU A 250 -1.86 -5.75 21.50
C LEU A 250 -0.54 -5.31 20.85
N ALA A 251 -0.61 -4.34 19.96
CA ALA A 251 0.56 -3.78 19.29
C ALA A 251 1.51 -3.11 20.30
N GLN A 252 0.96 -2.30 21.21
CA GLN A 252 1.74 -1.63 22.27
C GLN A 252 2.36 -2.63 23.26
N GLU A 253 1.66 -3.74 23.54
CA GLU A 253 2.19 -4.81 24.38
C GLU A 253 3.40 -5.52 23.75
N HIS A 254 3.37 -5.72 22.45
CA HIS A 254 4.36 -6.55 21.76
C HIS A 254 5.43 -5.77 20.99
N HIS A 255 5.15 -4.53 20.58
CA HIS A 255 6.11 -3.71 19.83
C HIS A 255 6.84 -2.72 20.75
N PRO A 256 8.14 -2.95 21.05
CA PRO A 256 8.86 -2.22 22.11
C PRO A 256 9.04 -0.72 21.84
N ASN A 257 9.00 -0.30 20.56
CA ASN A 257 9.28 1.08 20.12
C ASN A 257 8.10 1.73 19.38
N LEU A 258 6.87 1.27 19.63
CA LEU A 258 5.65 1.86 19.05
C LEU A 258 5.16 3.05 19.87
N GLN A 259 4.87 4.17 19.17
CA GLN A 259 4.28 5.38 19.70
C GLN A 259 2.91 5.63 19.08
#